data_08def807dc24cfa31e3a62218f12b417
#
_entry.id   08def807dc24cfa31e3a62218f12b417
#
_cell.length_a   1.000
_cell.length_b   1.000
_cell.length_c   1.000
_cell.angle_alpha   90.00
_cell.angle_beta   90.00
_cell.angle_gamma   90.00
#
_symmetry.space_group_name_H-M   'P 1'
#
loop_
_entity.id
_entity.type
_entity.pdbx_description
1 polymer ?
#
loop_
_entity_poly.entity_id
_entity_poly.type
_entity_poly.pdbx_seq_one_letter_code
_entity_poly.pdbx_strand_id
1 'polypeptide(L)' 'MRLLGVFLLALNLNTATPRQLEALPGIGPVLAKRIIDFREKKGGYKRIEELLAIPGVSEKKWKVLRDLLTVQ' A
#
# COMPACT_ATOMS: atom_id res chain seq x y z
N MET A 1 -1.45 -24.77 -9.87
CA MET A 1 -1.51 -24.25 -9.67
C MET A 1 -1.37 -23.27 -9.44
N ARG A 2 -1.09 -22.78 -9.82
CA ARG A 2 -0.90 -21.84 -9.69
C ARG A 2 -1.64 -20.80 -9.48
N LEU A 3 -2.40 -20.58 -9.74
CA LEU A 3 -3.39 -19.85 -9.44
C LEU A 3 -3.25 -19.48 -8.08
N LEU A 4 -2.79 -20.30 -7.30
CA LEU A 4 -2.51 -20.04 -6.03
C LEU A 4 -1.81 -18.82 -5.85
N GLY A 5 -0.92 -18.58 -6.66
CA GLY A 5 -0.15 -17.41 -6.55
C GLY A 5 -0.95 -16.19 -6.59
N VAL A 6 -2.01 -16.20 -7.25
CA VAL A 6 -2.81 -15.05 -7.41
C VAL A 6 -3.34 -14.49 -6.14
N PHE A 7 -3.70 -15.28 -5.24
CA PHE A 7 -4.22 -14.72 -4.08
C PHE A 7 -3.21 -14.30 -3.16
N LEU A 8 -2.01 -14.70 -3.40
CA LEU A 8 -0.99 -14.38 -2.50
C LEU A 8 -0.43 -13.08 -2.85
N LEU A 9 -1.07 -12.38 -3.77
CA LEU A 9 -0.55 -11.15 -4.22
C LEU A 9 -0.92 -9.93 -3.46
N ALA A 10 -1.29 -10.07 -2.20
CA ALA A 10 -1.46 -8.89 -1.36
C ALA A 10 -0.08 -8.23 -1.29
N LEU A 11 0.00 -6.97 -1.65
CA LEU A 11 1.25 -6.24 -1.69
C LEU A 11 1.65 -5.82 -0.28
N ASN A 12 2.88 -6.11 0.10
CA ASN A 12 3.36 -5.76 1.43
C ASN A 12 3.82 -4.31 1.45
N LEU A 13 3.14 -3.48 2.23
CA LEU A 13 3.47 -2.06 2.31
C LEU A 13 4.90 -1.81 2.77
N ASN A 14 5.45 -2.71 3.54
CA ASN A 14 6.80 -2.54 4.08
C ASN A 14 7.91 -2.82 3.10
N THR A 15 7.60 -3.48 1.99
CA THR A 15 8.61 -3.80 0.99
C THR A 15 8.25 -3.35 -0.42
N ALA A 16 7.06 -2.78 -0.60
CA ALA A 16 6.60 -2.38 -1.92
C ALA A 16 7.51 -1.34 -2.55
N THR A 17 7.77 -1.50 -3.82
CA THR A 17 8.55 -0.51 -4.57
C THR A 17 7.60 0.58 -5.07
N PRO A 18 8.12 1.74 -5.47
CA PRO A 18 7.28 2.79 -6.01
C PRO A 18 6.43 2.30 -7.18
N ARG A 19 7.00 1.51 -8.05
CA ARG A 19 6.30 1.00 -9.20
C ARG A 19 5.14 0.08 -8.80
N GLN A 20 5.37 -0.76 -7.81
CA GLN A 20 4.33 -1.65 -7.33
C GLN A 20 3.19 -0.86 -6.70
N LEU A 21 3.52 0.20 -5.96
CA LEU A 21 2.51 1.03 -5.35
C LEU A 21 1.69 1.77 -6.40
N GLU A 22 2.35 2.25 -7.45
CA GLU A 22 1.66 2.96 -8.52
C GLU A 22 0.74 2.06 -9.33
N ALA A 23 0.93 0.77 -9.27
CA ALA A 23 0.07 -0.17 -9.95
C ALA A 23 -1.26 -0.36 -9.22
N LEU A 24 -1.35 0.14 -7.98
CA LEU A 24 -2.60 0.03 -7.22
C LEU A 24 -3.61 1.06 -7.70
N PRO A 25 -4.90 0.75 -7.64
CA PRO A 25 -5.92 1.68 -8.10
C PRO A 25 -5.85 2.99 -7.32
N GLY A 26 -5.82 4.09 -8.05
CA GLY A 26 -5.84 5.41 -7.43
C GLY A 26 -4.53 5.89 -6.81
N ILE A 27 -3.44 5.15 -7.00
CA ILE A 27 -2.14 5.54 -6.47
C ILE A 27 -1.25 5.98 -7.63
N GLY A 28 -0.96 7.26 -7.67
CA GLY A 28 -0.03 7.79 -8.66
C GLY A 28 1.34 8.02 -8.01
N PRO A 29 2.26 8.63 -8.75
CA PRO A 29 3.63 8.86 -8.25
C PRO A 29 3.70 9.65 -6.95
N VAL A 30 2.84 10.64 -6.80
CA VAL A 30 2.86 11.48 -5.59
C VAL A 30 2.45 10.66 -4.36
N LEU A 31 1.37 9.89 -4.46
CA LEU A 31 0.94 9.10 -3.33
C LEU A 31 1.92 7.98 -3.04
N ALA A 32 2.48 7.36 -4.08
CA ALA A 32 3.46 6.30 -3.88
C ALA A 32 4.64 6.85 -3.09
N LYS A 33 5.10 8.06 -3.42
CA LYS A 33 6.20 8.67 -2.71
C LYS A 33 5.83 8.94 -1.26
N ARG A 34 4.63 9.44 -1.01
CA ARG A 34 4.18 9.73 0.34
C ARG A 34 4.10 8.46 1.19
N ILE A 35 3.65 7.37 0.57
CA ILE A 35 3.55 6.09 1.26
C ILE A 35 4.95 5.60 1.67
N ILE A 36 5.92 5.75 0.78
CA ILE A 36 7.28 5.34 1.07
C ILE A 36 7.93 6.26 2.10
N ASP A 37 7.72 7.57 1.99
CA ASP A 37 8.29 8.52 2.94
C ASP A 37 7.75 8.24 4.36
N PHE A 38 6.47 7.93 4.46
CA PHE A 38 5.86 7.63 5.73
C PHE A 38 6.50 6.35 6.31
N ARG A 39 6.69 5.34 5.46
CA ARG A 39 7.32 4.10 5.87
C ARG A 39 8.71 4.34 6.43
N GLU A 40 9.48 5.18 5.74
CA GLU A 40 10.84 5.44 6.16
C GLU A 40 10.88 6.20 7.49
N LYS A 41 9.99 7.15 7.67
CA LYS A 41 9.96 7.94 8.88
C LYS A 41 9.48 7.15 10.09
N LYS A 42 8.55 6.25 9.88
CA LYS A 42 7.98 5.50 10.97
C LYS A 42 8.70 4.19 11.27
N GLY A 43 9.60 3.80 10.42
CA GLY A 43 10.27 2.51 10.60
C GLY A 43 9.40 1.35 10.15
N GLY A 44 8.46 1.61 9.27
CA GLY A 44 7.58 0.60 8.70
C GLY A 44 6.12 0.80 9.09
N TYR A 45 5.25 0.08 8.42
CA TYR A 45 3.83 0.06 8.74
C TYR A 45 3.55 -1.14 9.63
N LYS A 46 2.76 -0.93 10.66
CA LYS A 46 2.33 -2.03 11.52
C LYS A 46 0.90 -2.41 11.20
N ARG A 47 0.14 -1.49 10.64
CA ARG A 47 -1.26 -1.73 10.30
C ARG A 47 -1.60 -1.03 9.02
N ILE A 48 -2.50 -1.64 8.24
CA ILE A 48 -2.93 -1.05 6.98
C ILE A 48 -3.65 0.27 7.21
N GLU A 49 -4.33 0.41 8.34
CA GLU A 49 -5.05 1.64 8.66
C GLU A 49 -4.16 2.87 8.77
N GLU A 50 -2.87 2.67 8.93
CA GLU A 50 -1.95 3.80 9.00
C GLU A 50 -1.91 4.58 7.70
N LEU A 51 -2.36 3.98 6.60
CA LEU A 51 -2.43 4.70 5.34
C LEU A 51 -3.39 5.88 5.41
N LEU A 52 -4.36 5.82 6.31
CA LEU A 52 -5.31 6.92 6.46
C LEU A 52 -4.67 8.20 6.97
N ALA A 53 -3.47 8.11 7.51
CA ALA A 53 -2.75 9.28 7.99
C ALA A 53 -2.05 10.02 6.86
N ILE A 54 -1.99 9.42 5.67
CA ILE A 54 -1.28 10.02 4.55
C ILE A 54 -2.17 10.97 3.78
N PRO A 55 -1.75 12.23 3.59
CA PRO A 55 -2.55 13.17 2.81
C PRO A 55 -2.78 12.60 1.41
N GLY A 56 -4.01 12.64 0.97
CA GLY A 56 -4.38 12.10 -0.34
C GLY A 56 -4.98 10.70 -0.29
N VAL A 57 -4.89 10.03 0.85
CA VAL A 57 -5.51 8.72 1.00
C VAL A 57 -6.83 8.95 1.74
N SER A 58 -7.93 8.99 0.99
CA SER A 58 -9.25 9.16 1.57
C SER A 58 -9.73 7.82 2.11
N GLU A 59 -10.76 7.85 2.94
CA GLU A 59 -11.33 6.64 3.47
C GLU A 59 -11.86 5.77 2.33
N LYS A 60 -12.43 6.40 1.32
CA LYS A 60 -12.97 5.69 0.18
C LYS A 60 -11.84 4.96 -0.55
N LYS A 61 -10.73 5.63 -0.76
CA LYS A 61 -9.59 5.06 -1.43
C LYS A 61 -9.01 3.91 -0.59
N TRP A 62 -8.93 4.12 0.70
CA TRP A 62 -8.42 3.11 1.62
C TRP A 62 -9.26 1.84 1.60
N LYS A 63 -10.59 1.96 1.50
CA LYS A 63 -11.44 0.80 1.45
C LYS A 63 -11.20 -0.07 0.22
N VAL A 64 -10.78 0.56 -0.86
CA VAL A 64 -10.46 -0.18 -2.07
C VAL A 64 -9.10 -0.86 -1.90
N LEU A 65 -8.16 -0.15 -1.30
CA LEU A 65 -6.79 -0.63 -1.21
C LEU A 65 -6.60 -1.72 -0.15
N ARG A 66 -7.34 -1.66 0.92
CA ARG A 66 -7.08 -2.54 2.06
C ARG A 66 -7.09 -4.03 1.72
N ASP A 67 -7.90 -4.42 0.74
CA ASP A 67 -8.00 -5.82 0.36
C ASP A 67 -6.84 -6.26 -0.55
N LEU A 68 -6.04 -5.29 -0.99
CA LEU A 68 -4.93 -5.55 -1.89
C LEU A 68 -3.59 -5.47 -1.16
N LEU A 69 -3.61 -5.13 0.13
CA LEU A 69 -2.40 -4.85 0.87
C LEU A 69 -2.25 -5.69 2.12
N THR A 70 -1.01 -5.83 2.54
CA THR A 70 -0.72 -6.49 3.80
C THR A 70 0.47 -5.77 4.43
N VAL A 71 0.77 -6.06 5.68
CA VAL A 71 1.95 -5.54 6.35
C VAL A 71 2.62 -6.70 7.07
N GLN A 72 3.94 -6.75 7.01
CA GLN A 72 4.69 -7.82 7.65
C GLN A 72 6.02 -7.31 8.13
#